data_c7fd47cf1a16b746ddfeab53b5cb496a
#
_entry.id   c7fd47cf1a16b746ddfeab53b5cb496a
#
_cell.length_a   1.000
_cell.length_b   1.000
_cell.length_c   1.000
_cell.angle_alpha   90.00
_cell.angle_beta   90.00
_cell.angle_gamma   90.00
#
_symmetry.space_group_name_H-M   'P 1'
#
loop_
_entity.id
_entity.type
_entity.pdbx_description
1 polymer ?
#
loop_
_entity_poly.entity_id
_entity_poly.type
_entity_poly.pdbx_seq_one_letter_code
_entity_poly.pdbx_strand_id
1 'polypeptide(L)'
;GIMAAIDHINALKDLVKRFPKLADLPKIYGGGSYGGYLALLIAKIAPWYVDGVIDNSGSAVPPLNYIIGRELEFKSKDTNGDMYMQGDHFFVSCFLKTHWTRKENSPYFFNNENYFIRTLLNKDHLILQSQKNKNIIYVSYHSKEDPLTPANFKELTMQILKILGYDVSLNLIDENKIDGKFIKNLDHGCGIPDKALFRKELPLMLEKLQGRKSLMQENSISYPCGNKVFTFKDV
;
A
#
# COMPACT_ATOMS: atom_id res chain seq x y z
N GLY A 1 7.92 -5.45 -3.78
CA GLY A 1 6.64 -5.35 -3.04
C GLY A 1 6.35 -6.58 -2.20
N ILE A 2 5.98 -7.73 -2.82
CA ILE A 2 5.52 -8.91 -2.03
C ILE A 2 6.61 -9.43 -1.10
N MET A 3 7.84 -9.64 -1.55
CA MET A 3 8.93 -10.09 -0.68
C MET A 3 9.18 -9.12 0.48
N ALA A 4 9.20 -7.82 0.20
CA ALA A 4 9.36 -6.82 1.26
C ALA A 4 8.19 -6.86 2.28
N ALA A 5 6.95 -7.09 1.83
CA ALA A 5 5.82 -7.28 2.73
C ALA A 5 5.98 -8.54 3.59
N ILE A 6 6.44 -9.64 3.00
CA ILE A 6 6.74 -10.89 3.73
C ILE A 6 7.86 -10.67 4.76
N ASP A 7 8.91 -9.94 4.40
CA ASP A 7 10.01 -9.63 5.33
C ASP A 7 9.52 -8.86 6.57
N HIS A 8 8.57 -7.91 6.38
CA HIS A 8 7.97 -7.19 7.52
C HIS A 8 7.13 -8.12 8.41
N ILE A 9 6.38 -9.06 7.82
CA ILE A 9 5.60 -10.04 8.58
C ILE A 9 6.55 -10.97 9.35
N ASN A 10 7.62 -11.44 8.72
CA ASN A 10 8.62 -12.28 9.37
C ASN A 10 9.34 -11.55 10.51
N ALA A 11 9.63 -10.25 10.33
CA ALA A 11 10.19 -9.42 11.40
C ALA A 11 9.22 -9.31 12.59
N LEU A 12 7.92 -9.13 12.35
CA LEU A 12 6.90 -9.16 13.41
C LEU A 12 6.89 -10.52 14.13
N LYS A 13 6.88 -11.63 13.38
CA LYS A 13 6.89 -12.99 13.96
C LYS A 13 8.13 -13.23 14.82
N ASP A 14 9.31 -12.80 14.36
CA ASP A 14 10.55 -12.88 15.12
C ASP A 14 10.50 -12.04 16.40
N LEU A 15 9.97 -10.81 16.33
CA LEU A 15 9.78 -9.95 17.49
C LEU A 15 8.84 -10.59 18.52
N VAL A 16 7.70 -11.12 18.09
CA VAL A 16 6.75 -11.81 18.98
C VAL A 16 7.36 -13.07 19.59
N LYS A 17 8.16 -13.83 18.82
CA LYS A 17 8.90 -14.98 19.34
C LYS A 17 9.88 -14.59 20.45
N ARG A 18 10.61 -13.50 20.29
CA ARG A 18 11.56 -12.97 21.28
C ARG A 18 10.87 -12.28 22.47
N PHE A 19 9.73 -11.64 22.21
CA PHE A 19 8.98 -10.88 23.18
C PHE A 19 7.49 -11.28 23.16
N PRO A 20 7.11 -12.44 23.77
CA PRO A 20 5.75 -13.00 23.65
C PRO A 20 4.62 -12.05 24.04
N LYS A 21 4.87 -11.11 24.95
CA LYS A 21 3.88 -10.09 25.36
C LYS A 21 3.42 -9.20 24.19
N LEU A 22 4.18 -9.11 23.11
CA LEU A 22 3.80 -8.36 21.92
C LEU A 22 2.69 -9.04 21.12
N ALA A 23 2.43 -10.34 21.36
CA ALA A 23 1.38 -11.07 20.66
C ALA A 23 -0.03 -10.47 20.89
N ASP A 24 -0.27 -9.95 22.08
CA ASP A 24 -1.58 -9.39 22.46
C ASP A 24 -1.75 -7.92 22.05
N LEU A 25 -0.68 -7.26 21.62
CA LEU A 25 -0.73 -5.84 21.22
C LEU A 25 -1.27 -5.68 19.79
N PRO A 26 -1.96 -4.57 19.49
CA PRO A 26 -2.39 -4.26 18.13
C PRO A 26 -1.22 -4.19 17.15
N LYS A 27 -1.38 -4.77 15.97
CA LYS A 27 -0.42 -4.74 14.85
C LYS A 27 -0.84 -3.67 13.86
N ILE A 28 -0.11 -2.55 13.87
CA ILE A 28 -0.38 -1.40 13.02
C ILE A 28 0.81 -1.21 12.09
N TYR A 29 0.52 -1.22 10.79
CA TYR A 29 1.51 -0.96 9.74
C TYR A 29 1.24 0.39 9.11
N GLY A 30 2.29 1.08 8.69
CA GLY A 30 2.08 2.34 8.01
C GLY A 30 3.36 2.94 7.44
N GLY A 31 3.17 4.03 6.70
CA GLY A 31 4.26 4.79 6.09
C GLY A 31 3.78 5.68 4.96
N GLY A 32 4.73 6.41 4.39
CA GLY A 32 4.52 7.24 3.21
C GLY A 32 4.93 6.53 1.92
N SER A 33 4.27 6.87 0.81
CA SER A 33 4.63 6.42 -0.52
C SER A 33 4.72 4.89 -0.62
N TYR A 34 5.90 4.35 -0.94
CA TYR A 34 6.14 2.92 -0.98
C TYR A 34 5.87 2.23 0.36
N GLY A 35 6.17 2.89 1.50
CA GLY A 35 5.84 2.36 2.83
C GLY A 35 4.34 2.22 3.06
N GLY A 36 3.54 3.19 2.63
CA GLY A 36 2.08 3.11 2.64
C GLY A 36 1.54 1.98 1.75
N TYR A 37 2.10 1.83 0.54
CA TYR A 37 1.78 0.69 -0.32
C TYR A 37 2.10 -0.65 0.35
N LEU A 38 3.27 -0.77 1.00
CA LEU A 38 3.64 -2.00 1.71
C LEU A 38 2.69 -2.31 2.85
N ALA A 39 2.28 -1.31 3.64
CA ALA A 39 1.32 -1.50 4.73
C ALA A 39 -0.02 -2.05 4.21
N LEU A 40 -0.53 -1.49 3.11
CA LEU A 40 -1.74 -1.98 2.44
C LEU A 40 -1.55 -3.39 1.86
N LEU A 41 -0.36 -3.67 1.30
CA LEU A 41 -0.06 -4.98 0.74
C LEU A 41 0.07 -6.06 1.83
N ILE A 42 0.63 -5.73 3.00
CA ILE A 42 0.66 -6.62 4.17
C ILE A 42 -0.77 -6.96 4.59
N ALA A 43 -1.66 -5.96 4.68
CA ALA A 43 -3.06 -6.18 4.99
C ALA A 43 -3.76 -7.09 3.95
N LYS A 44 -3.33 -7.06 2.68
CA LYS A 44 -3.83 -7.95 1.63
C LYS A 44 -3.33 -9.38 1.83
N ILE A 45 -2.01 -9.59 1.98
CA ILE A 45 -1.43 -10.94 1.93
C ILE A 45 -1.49 -11.70 3.27
N ALA A 46 -1.60 -10.97 4.39
CA ALA A 46 -1.69 -11.55 5.73
C ALA A 46 -2.65 -10.73 6.63
N PRO A 47 -3.94 -10.61 6.25
CA PRO A 47 -4.89 -9.77 6.97
C PRO A 47 -5.06 -10.15 8.44
N TRP A 48 -4.79 -11.40 8.81
CA TRP A 48 -4.85 -11.88 10.19
C TRP A 48 -3.74 -11.33 11.10
N TYR A 49 -2.70 -10.74 10.56
CA TYR A 49 -1.62 -10.08 11.31
C TYR A 49 -1.74 -8.55 11.30
N VAL A 50 -2.91 -8.00 10.95
CA VAL A 50 -3.09 -6.55 10.81
C VAL A 50 -4.34 -6.11 11.57
N ASP A 51 -4.19 -5.15 12.45
CA ASP A 51 -5.29 -4.48 13.15
C ASP A 51 -5.54 -3.08 12.58
N GLY A 52 -4.49 -2.44 12.06
CA GLY A 52 -4.62 -1.11 11.48
C GLY A 52 -3.57 -0.80 10.40
N VAL A 53 -3.96 0.09 9.50
CA VAL A 53 -3.11 0.64 8.44
C VAL A 53 -3.17 2.17 8.46
N ILE A 54 -2.01 2.82 8.53
CA ILE A 54 -1.85 4.27 8.41
C ILE A 54 -1.02 4.56 7.17
N ASP A 55 -1.65 5.06 6.12
CA ASP A 55 -1.08 5.23 4.80
C ASP A 55 -1.05 6.70 4.38
N ASN A 56 0.04 7.15 3.82
CA ASN A 56 0.16 8.45 3.16
C ASN A 56 0.68 8.27 1.73
N SER A 57 -0.17 8.56 0.76
CA SER A 57 0.15 8.51 -0.68
C SER A 57 0.69 7.15 -1.18
N GLY A 58 0.37 6.05 -0.49
CA GLY A 58 0.70 4.71 -0.99
C GLY A 58 -0.09 4.40 -2.25
N SER A 59 0.54 3.80 -3.25
CA SER A 59 -0.12 3.47 -4.51
C SER A 59 -1.18 2.38 -4.33
N ALA A 60 -2.32 2.51 -4.98
CA ALA A 60 -3.36 1.47 -5.01
C ALA A 60 -3.12 0.43 -6.11
N VAL A 61 -2.32 0.77 -7.10
CA VAL A 61 -1.91 -0.12 -8.21
C VAL A 61 -0.38 -0.10 -8.34
N PRO A 62 0.24 -1.18 -8.82
CA PRO A 62 1.69 -1.18 -9.01
C PRO A 62 2.13 -0.07 -9.96
N PRO A 63 3.08 0.78 -9.55
CA PRO A 63 3.63 1.81 -10.43
C PRO A 63 4.53 1.15 -11.48
N LEU A 64 3.96 0.84 -12.65
CA LEU A 64 4.63 0.07 -13.70
C LEU A 64 5.95 0.69 -14.17
N ASN A 65 6.04 2.00 -14.13
CA ASN A 65 7.24 2.73 -14.53
C ASN A 65 8.45 2.38 -13.66
N TYR A 66 8.23 2.23 -12.36
CA TYR A 66 9.28 1.82 -11.42
C TYR A 66 9.62 0.33 -11.53
N ILE A 67 8.66 -0.48 -11.98
CA ILE A 67 8.81 -1.94 -12.02
C ILE A 67 9.44 -2.39 -13.33
N ILE A 68 8.92 -1.91 -14.46
CA ILE A 68 9.34 -2.35 -15.79
C ILE A 68 10.31 -1.37 -16.46
N GLY A 69 10.60 -0.23 -15.84
CA GLY A 69 11.59 0.73 -16.33
C GLY A 69 11.37 1.08 -17.81
N ARG A 70 10.16 1.44 -18.20
CA ARG A 70 9.85 1.68 -19.60
C ARG A 70 10.57 2.93 -20.04
N GLU A 71 11.36 2.84 -21.10
CA GLU A 71 11.74 4.00 -21.89
C GLU A 71 10.47 4.55 -22.51
N LEU A 72 10.00 5.66 -22.00
CA LEU A 72 8.85 6.32 -22.56
C LEU A 72 9.31 7.50 -23.39
N GLU A 73 8.59 7.70 -24.47
CA GLU A 73 8.93 8.60 -25.58
C GLU A 73 8.95 10.08 -25.21
N PHE A 74 8.67 10.44 -23.96
CA PHE A 74 8.68 11.83 -23.51
C PHE A 74 9.78 12.06 -22.47
N LYS A 75 10.86 12.67 -22.93
CA LYS A 75 11.85 13.31 -22.07
C LYS A 75 11.35 14.73 -21.76
N SER A 76 11.00 15.01 -20.51
CA SER A 76 10.90 16.41 -20.10
C SER A 76 12.30 17.03 -20.18
N LYS A 77 12.41 18.17 -20.87
CA LYS A 77 13.69 18.85 -21.07
C LYS A 77 14.31 19.40 -19.78
N ASP A 78 13.56 19.45 -18.69
CA ASP A 78 13.90 20.18 -17.47
C ASP A 78 14.28 19.30 -16.29
N THR A 79 14.31 17.98 -16.44
CA THR A 79 14.64 17.08 -15.35
C THR A 79 15.79 16.16 -15.72
N ASN A 80 16.81 16.09 -14.85
CA ASN A 80 17.88 15.10 -14.94
C ASN A 80 17.40 13.64 -14.70
N GLY A 81 16.12 13.43 -14.59
CA GLY A 81 15.43 12.14 -14.53
C GLY A 81 14.35 12.13 -15.60
N ASP A 82 14.07 10.97 -16.17
CA ASP A 82 13.03 10.86 -17.15
C ASP A 82 11.66 10.93 -16.46
N MET A 83 11.16 12.12 -16.30
CA MET A 83 9.75 12.36 -16.02
C MET A 83 8.98 12.40 -17.33
N TYR A 84 7.86 11.76 -17.39
CA TYR A 84 6.99 11.79 -18.55
C TYR A 84 5.52 11.84 -18.13
N MET A 85 4.71 12.42 -19.03
CA MET A 85 3.27 12.48 -18.90
C MET A 85 2.62 11.35 -19.69
N GLN A 86 1.69 10.64 -19.06
CA GLN A 86 0.75 9.78 -19.76
C GLN A 86 -0.67 10.26 -19.42
N GLY A 87 -1.32 10.95 -20.35
CA GLY A 87 -2.55 11.66 -20.06
C GLY A 87 -2.29 12.76 -19.02
N ASP A 88 -3.07 12.81 -17.98
CA ASP A 88 -2.96 13.80 -16.89
C ASP A 88 -2.00 13.36 -15.76
N HIS A 89 -1.27 12.26 -15.95
CA HIS A 89 -0.41 11.68 -14.93
C HIS A 89 1.06 11.85 -15.26
N PHE A 90 1.82 12.36 -14.27
CA PHE A 90 3.26 12.32 -14.28
C PHE A 90 3.77 10.94 -13.87
N PHE A 91 4.68 10.41 -14.65
CA PHE A 91 5.41 9.21 -14.31
C PHE A 91 6.90 9.54 -14.25
N VAL A 92 7.55 9.10 -13.17
CA VAL A 92 9.00 9.14 -13.08
C VAL A 92 9.54 7.86 -13.69
N SER A 93 10.27 7.96 -14.78
CA SER A 93 11.03 6.84 -15.32
C SER A 93 12.15 6.53 -14.36
N CYS A 94 12.04 5.44 -13.65
CA CYS A 94 13.15 4.94 -12.89
C CYS A 94 14.14 4.27 -13.83
N PHE A 95 15.34 4.84 -13.93
CA PHE A 95 16.48 4.29 -14.68
C PHE A 95 17.06 2.99 -14.12
N LEU A 96 16.48 2.44 -13.10
CA LEU A 96 16.74 1.05 -12.80
C LEU A 96 16.33 0.25 -14.02
N LYS A 97 17.26 0.15 -14.96
CA LYS A 97 17.16 -0.63 -16.18
C LYS A 97 16.99 -2.10 -15.85
N THR A 98 15.89 -2.41 -15.20
CA THR A 98 15.51 -3.78 -14.90
C THR A 98 14.93 -4.39 -16.16
N HIS A 99 15.72 -4.35 -17.24
CA HIS A 99 15.36 -5.04 -18.47
C HIS A 99 15.00 -6.51 -18.21
N TRP A 100 15.40 -7.05 -17.06
CA TRP A 100 15.01 -8.37 -16.57
C TRP A 100 13.51 -8.53 -16.37
N THR A 101 12.82 -7.50 -15.90
CA THR A 101 11.36 -7.56 -15.69
C THR A 101 10.57 -7.51 -17.00
N ARG A 102 11.21 -7.14 -18.10
CA ARG A 102 10.63 -7.07 -19.46
C ARG A 102 10.98 -8.26 -20.34
N LYS A 103 11.96 -9.07 -19.96
CA LYS A 103 12.36 -10.26 -20.72
C LYS A 103 11.49 -11.44 -20.35
N GLU A 104 10.70 -11.94 -21.31
CA GLU A 104 9.79 -13.08 -21.11
C GLU A 104 10.49 -14.33 -20.57
N ASN A 105 11.74 -14.55 -20.95
CA ASN A 105 12.54 -15.70 -20.49
C ASN A 105 13.25 -15.45 -19.14
N SER A 106 13.05 -14.27 -18.52
CA SER A 106 13.63 -13.97 -17.22
C SER A 106 12.74 -14.56 -16.11
N PRO A 107 13.32 -15.13 -15.04
CA PRO A 107 12.56 -15.52 -13.84
C PRO A 107 11.94 -14.30 -13.14
N TYR A 108 12.37 -13.09 -13.48
CA TYR A 108 11.86 -11.83 -12.95
C TYR A 108 10.85 -11.16 -13.88
N PHE A 109 10.44 -11.82 -14.97
CA PHE A 109 9.48 -11.26 -15.91
C PHE A 109 8.19 -10.81 -15.20
N PHE A 110 7.83 -9.55 -15.41
CA PHE A 110 6.67 -8.95 -14.80
C PHE A 110 5.46 -9.05 -15.75
N ASN A 111 4.72 -10.14 -15.61
CA ASN A 111 3.52 -10.43 -16.39
C ASN A 111 2.25 -9.89 -15.72
N ASN A 112 1.11 -10.12 -16.36
CA ASN A 112 -0.20 -9.69 -15.86
C ASN A 112 -0.54 -10.30 -14.50
N GLU A 113 -0.21 -11.56 -14.25
CA GLU A 113 -0.45 -12.21 -12.97
C GLU A 113 0.36 -11.54 -11.84
N ASN A 114 1.60 -11.16 -12.15
CA ASN A 114 2.44 -10.39 -11.23
C ASN A 114 1.87 -8.99 -10.95
N TYR A 115 1.24 -8.37 -11.93
CA TYR A 115 0.52 -7.11 -11.74
C TYR A 115 -0.71 -7.32 -10.85
N PHE A 116 -1.57 -8.29 -11.16
CA PHE A 116 -2.82 -8.51 -10.44
C PHE A 116 -2.61 -8.86 -8.96
N ILE A 117 -1.63 -9.70 -8.65
CA ILE A 117 -1.38 -10.03 -7.24
C ILE A 117 -0.90 -8.82 -6.43
N ARG A 118 -0.20 -7.87 -7.05
CA ARG A 118 0.31 -6.65 -6.42
C ARG A 118 -0.68 -5.49 -6.41
N THR A 119 -1.73 -5.56 -7.24
CA THR A 119 -2.77 -4.52 -7.30
C THR A 119 -3.64 -4.61 -6.05
N LEU A 120 -3.77 -3.48 -5.33
CA LEU A 120 -4.69 -3.37 -4.19
C LEU A 120 -6.12 -3.11 -4.68
N LEU A 121 -6.27 -2.37 -5.77
CA LEU A 121 -7.54 -2.13 -6.43
C LEU A 121 -7.97 -3.37 -7.25
N ASN A 122 -8.42 -4.39 -6.54
CA ASN A 122 -9.02 -5.60 -7.13
C ASN A 122 -10.17 -6.04 -6.22
N LYS A 123 -11.40 -5.86 -6.69
CA LYS A 123 -12.62 -6.10 -5.90
C LYS A 123 -12.70 -7.54 -5.39
N ASP A 124 -12.39 -8.52 -6.22
CA ASP A 124 -12.49 -9.93 -5.83
C ASP A 124 -11.45 -10.29 -4.76
N HIS A 125 -10.24 -9.74 -4.87
CA HIS A 125 -9.21 -9.90 -3.86
C HIS A 125 -9.61 -9.23 -2.53
N LEU A 126 -10.21 -8.04 -2.58
CA LEU A 126 -10.70 -7.34 -1.38
C LEU A 126 -11.84 -8.10 -0.70
N ILE A 127 -12.71 -8.76 -1.46
CA ILE A 127 -13.75 -9.66 -0.92
C ILE A 127 -13.08 -10.83 -0.18
N LEU A 128 -12.12 -11.52 -0.79
CA LEU A 128 -11.39 -12.62 -0.17
C LEU A 128 -10.65 -12.17 1.11
N GLN A 129 -10.01 -11.01 1.07
CA GLN A 129 -9.37 -10.39 2.23
C GLN A 129 -10.38 -10.15 3.37
N SER A 130 -11.57 -9.61 3.04
CA SER A 130 -12.61 -9.30 4.02
C SER A 130 -13.17 -10.53 4.72
N GLN A 131 -13.15 -11.69 4.05
CA GLN A 131 -13.56 -12.97 4.64
C GLN A 131 -12.56 -13.47 5.70
N LYS A 132 -11.30 -13.00 5.64
CA LYS A 132 -10.25 -13.37 6.59
C LYS A 132 -10.20 -12.45 7.81
N ASN A 133 -10.34 -11.17 7.62
CA ASN A 133 -10.39 -10.20 8.73
C ASN A 133 -11.11 -8.93 8.27
N LYS A 134 -12.25 -8.61 8.88
CA LYS A 134 -13.03 -7.37 8.65
C LYS A 134 -12.70 -6.26 9.66
N ASN A 135 -11.86 -6.54 10.66
CA ASN A 135 -11.65 -5.63 11.78
C ASN A 135 -10.48 -4.67 11.57
N ILE A 136 -9.85 -4.68 10.39
CA ILE A 136 -8.74 -3.78 10.08
C ILE A 136 -9.27 -2.36 9.94
N ILE A 137 -8.61 -1.42 10.62
CA ILE A 137 -8.88 0.01 10.49
C ILE A 137 -7.93 0.62 9.47
N TYR A 138 -8.46 1.37 8.51
CA TYR A 138 -7.67 2.05 7.49
C TYR A 138 -7.76 3.56 7.65
N VAL A 139 -6.62 4.23 7.76
CA VAL A 139 -6.49 5.67 7.70
C VAL A 139 -5.54 6.01 6.55
N SER A 140 -6.02 6.79 5.58
CA SER A 140 -5.23 7.15 4.42
C SER A 140 -5.28 8.66 4.17
N TYR A 141 -4.13 9.23 3.84
CA TYR A 141 -3.97 10.59 3.34
C TYR A 141 -3.51 10.54 1.89
N HIS A 142 -4.13 11.35 1.02
CA HIS A 142 -3.79 11.33 -0.40
C HIS A 142 -4.12 12.67 -1.03
N SER A 143 -3.18 13.27 -1.76
CA SER A 143 -3.46 14.46 -2.55
C SER A 143 -4.34 14.13 -3.74
N LYS A 144 -5.33 14.96 -4.03
CA LYS A 144 -6.12 14.85 -5.27
C LYS A 144 -5.27 15.08 -6.52
N GLU A 145 -4.19 15.80 -6.38
CA GLU A 145 -3.26 16.17 -7.45
C GLU A 145 -1.95 15.39 -7.41
N ASP A 146 -1.91 14.26 -6.69
CA ASP A 146 -0.71 13.46 -6.55
C ASP A 146 -0.16 13.05 -7.93
N PRO A 147 1.03 13.54 -8.32
CA PRO A 147 1.56 13.31 -9.66
C PRO A 147 2.13 11.90 -9.86
N LEU A 148 2.38 11.16 -8.77
CA LEU A 148 3.03 9.85 -8.83
C LEU A 148 2.05 8.70 -8.63
N THR A 149 1.03 8.91 -7.80
CA THR A 149 0.05 7.88 -7.44
C THR A 149 -1.35 8.45 -7.59
N PRO A 150 -2.05 8.17 -8.70
CA PRO A 150 -3.35 8.77 -9.00
C PRO A 150 -4.38 8.54 -7.89
N ALA A 151 -4.97 9.63 -7.40
CA ALA A 151 -5.90 9.65 -6.27
C ALA A 151 -7.17 8.83 -6.53
N ASN A 152 -7.67 8.81 -7.76
CA ASN A 152 -8.87 8.07 -8.15
C ASN A 152 -8.77 6.57 -7.85
N PHE A 153 -7.60 5.95 -8.04
CA PHE A 153 -7.39 4.55 -7.71
C PHE A 153 -7.42 4.30 -6.21
N LYS A 154 -6.84 5.21 -5.43
CA LYS A 154 -6.89 5.17 -3.97
C LYS A 154 -8.33 5.32 -3.49
N GLU A 155 -9.02 6.32 -3.99
CA GLU A 155 -10.41 6.60 -3.63
C GLU A 155 -11.31 5.40 -3.88
N LEU A 156 -11.23 4.81 -5.08
CA LEU A 156 -12.01 3.60 -5.42
C LEU A 156 -11.65 2.41 -4.52
N THR A 157 -10.37 2.21 -4.22
CA THR A 157 -9.93 1.14 -3.31
C THR A 157 -10.55 1.31 -1.92
N MET A 158 -10.48 2.54 -1.36
CA MET A 158 -11.02 2.85 -0.04
C MET A 158 -12.55 2.79 0.00
N GLN A 159 -13.22 3.18 -1.08
CA GLN A 159 -14.67 3.00 -1.22
C GLN A 159 -15.08 1.53 -1.19
N ILE A 160 -14.37 0.67 -1.93
CA ILE A 160 -14.65 -0.78 -1.92
C ILE A 160 -14.43 -1.35 -0.50
N LEU A 161 -13.33 -1.01 0.16
CA LEU A 161 -13.08 -1.45 1.54
C LEU A 161 -14.22 -1.01 2.48
N LYS A 162 -14.71 0.22 2.36
CA LYS A 162 -15.84 0.73 3.16
C LYS A 162 -17.13 -0.05 2.88
N ILE A 163 -17.42 -0.35 1.61
CA ILE A 163 -18.59 -1.15 1.22
C ILE A 163 -18.48 -2.57 1.81
N LEU A 164 -17.28 -3.14 1.90
CA LEU A 164 -17.04 -4.45 2.50
C LEU A 164 -17.11 -4.45 4.03
N GLY A 165 -17.36 -3.29 4.66
CA GLY A 165 -17.58 -3.16 6.09
C GLY A 165 -16.35 -2.85 6.93
N TYR A 166 -15.24 -2.45 6.32
CA TYR A 166 -14.06 -1.96 7.05
C TYR A 166 -14.29 -0.55 7.62
N ASP A 167 -13.63 -0.24 8.74
CA ASP A 167 -13.51 1.15 9.24
C ASP A 167 -12.46 1.87 8.39
N VAL A 168 -12.93 2.76 7.52
CA VAL A 168 -12.08 3.47 6.55
C VAL A 168 -12.21 4.98 6.70
N SER A 169 -11.10 5.65 6.94
CA SER A 169 -10.95 7.09 6.93
C SER A 169 -10.02 7.51 5.79
N LEU A 170 -10.58 8.03 4.70
CA LEU A 170 -9.83 8.59 3.57
C LEU A 170 -9.83 10.12 3.64
N ASN A 171 -8.66 10.70 3.81
CA ASN A 171 -8.41 12.13 3.78
C ASN A 171 -7.89 12.51 2.38
N LEU A 172 -8.81 12.82 1.45
CA LEU A 172 -8.45 13.40 0.16
C LEU A 172 -8.10 14.87 0.36
N ILE A 173 -6.89 15.25 -0.01
CA ILE A 173 -6.33 16.58 0.21
C ILE A 173 -6.46 17.40 -1.06
N ASP A 174 -7.08 18.57 -0.92
CA ASP A 174 -7.14 19.63 -1.91
C ASP A 174 -6.60 20.93 -1.31
N GLU A 175 -6.56 22.01 -2.10
CA GLU A 175 -6.01 23.31 -1.69
C GLU A 175 -6.57 23.82 -0.36
N ASN A 176 -7.88 23.60 -0.11
CA ASN A 176 -8.55 24.09 1.10
C ASN A 176 -8.08 23.40 2.39
N LYS A 177 -7.37 22.27 2.28
CA LYS A 177 -6.86 21.49 3.40
C LYS A 177 -5.40 21.77 3.73
N ILE A 178 -4.74 22.61 2.94
CA ILE A 178 -3.36 23.02 3.20
C ILE A 178 -3.36 23.96 4.40
N ASP A 179 -2.78 23.52 5.51
CA ASP A 179 -2.65 24.31 6.75
C ASP A 179 -1.24 24.89 6.96
N GLY A 180 -0.29 24.54 6.08
CA GLY A 180 1.10 24.96 6.13
C GLY A 180 1.92 24.32 7.27
N LYS A 181 1.29 23.53 8.15
CA LYS A 181 1.90 22.88 9.32
C LYS A 181 1.94 21.37 9.17
N PHE A 182 0.79 20.73 9.11
CA PHE A 182 0.64 19.30 8.94
C PHE A 182 0.55 18.94 7.46
N ILE A 183 -0.36 19.60 6.73
CA ILE A 183 -0.50 19.48 5.27
C ILE A 183 0.14 20.71 4.63
N LYS A 184 1.20 20.51 3.84
CA LYS A 184 2.01 21.63 3.35
C LYS A 184 1.79 21.95 1.87
N ASN A 185 1.43 20.97 1.07
CA ASN A 185 1.27 21.09 -0.37
C ASN A 185 0.37 19.97 -0.92
N LEU A 186 0.16 19.96 -2.23
CA LEU A 186 -0.57 18.92 -2.96
C LEU A 186 0.35 17.92 -3.66
N ASP A 187 1.65 17.99 -3.44
CA ASP A 187 2.60 17.04 -3.98
C ASP A 187 2.40 15.64 -3.37
N HIS A 188 3.10 14.67 -3.93
CA HIS A 188 3.16 13.32 -3.39
C HIS A 188 3.58 13.32 -1.91
N GLY A 189 2.75 12.73 -1.06
CA GLY A 189 2.95 12.74 0.39
C GLY A 189 2.41 13.98 1.12
N CYS A 190 1.82 14.96 0.41
CA CYS A 190 1.19 16.16 0.97
C CYS A 190 2.12 17.00 1.86
N GLY A 191 3.44 16.80 1.76
CA GLY A 191 4.43 17.37 2.67
C GLY A 191 4.29 16.95 4.13
N ILE A 192 3.57 15.84 4.41
CA ILE A 192 3.35 15.31 5.76
C ILE A 192 4.52 14.40 6.14
N PRO A 193 5.33 14.73 7.16
CA PRO A 193 6.35 13.81 7.66
C PRO A 193 5.71 12.59 8.34
N ASP A 194 6.26 11.39 8.12
CA ASP A 194 5.75 10.15 8.74
C ASP A 194 5.62 10.28 10.26
N LYS A 195 6.60 10.89 10.93
CA LYS A 195 6.53 11.13 12.37
C LYS A 195 5.33 11.97 12.80
N ALA A 196 4.96 12.98 12.02
CA ALA A 196 3.79 13.81 12.30
C ALA A 196 2.49 13.02 12.05
N LEU A 197 2.46 12.24 10.98
CA LEU A 197 1.34 11.35 10.65
C LEU A 197 1.07 10.38 11.79
N PHE A 198 2.10 9.63 12.23
CA PHE A 198 1.94 8.65 13.31
C PHE A 198 1.58 9.31 14.64
N ARG A 199 2.16 10.47 14.97
CA ARG A 199 1.80 11.20 16.20
C ARG A 199 0.34 11.59 16.23
N LYS A 200 -0.25 11.88 15.09
CA LYS A 200 -1.66 12.28 14.97
C LYS A 200 -2.58 11.06 14.98
N GLU A 201 -2.32 10.08 14.14
CA GLU A 201 -3.29 9.01 13.83
C GLU A 201 -3.16 7.79 14.76
N LEU A 202 -1.95 7.48 15.24
CA LEU A 202 -1.73 6.29 16.06
C LEU A 202 -2.51 6.30 17.37
N PRO A 203 -2.57 7.40 18.17
CA PRO A 203 -3.38 7.44 19.37
C PRO A 203 -4.87 7.19 19.10
N LEU A 204 -5.41 7.81 18.05
CA LEU A 204 -6.82 7.66 17.65
C LEU A 204 -7.14 6.23 17.22
N MET A 205 -6.22 5.61 16.50
CA MET A 205 -6.36 4.21 16.08
C MET A 205 -6.28 3.26 17.27
N LEU A 206 -5.35 3.49 18.20
CA LEU A 206 -5.23 2.67 19.44
C LEU A 206 -6.48 2.80 20.33
N GLU A 207 -7.10 3.97 20.40
CA GLU A 207 -8.38 4.15 21.11
C GLU A 207 -9.47 3.27 20.50
N LYS A 208 -9.62 3.26 19.18
CA LYS A 208 -10.57 2.41 18.46
C LYS A 208 -10.28 0.91 18.61
N LEU A 209 -9.03 0.53 18.83
CA LEU A 209 -8.59 -0.85 19.02
C LEU A 209 -8.62 -1.30 20.48
N GLN A 210 -8.96 -0.41 21.41
CA GLN A 210 -8.99 -0.71 22.83
C GLN A 210 -9.96 -1.88 23.13
N GLY A 211 -9.46 -2.85 23.89
CA GLY A 211 -10.23 -4.07 24.25
C GLY A 211 -10.30 -5.13 23.15
N ARG A 212 -9.76 -4.86 21.94
CA ARG A 212 -9.65 -5.89 20.91
C ARG A 212 -8.42 -6.76 21.17
N LYS A 213 -8.59 -8.07 21.08
CA LYS A 213 -7.45 -9.00 21.08
C LYS A 213 -6.94 -9.13 19.65
N SER A 214 -5.68 -8.86 19.47
CA SER A 214 -5.00 -9.16 18.21
C SER A 214 -4.75 -10.67 18.11
N LEU A 215 -5.02 -11.25 16.95
CA LEU A 215 -4.85 -12.69 16.74
C LEU A 215 -3.53 -12.94 16.02
N MET A 216 -2.59 -13.62 16.69
CA MET A 216 -1.38 -14.16 16.08
C MET A 216 -1.62 -15.62 15.66
N GLN A 217 -2.68 -15.84 14.88
CA GLN A 217 -2.99 -17.18 14.36
C GLN A 217 -2.52 -17.32 12.92
N GLU A 218 -1.82 -18.39 12.65
CA GLU A 218 -1.46 -18.77 11.29
C GLU A 218 -2.71 -19.03 10.46
N ASN A 219 -2.72 -18.55 9.24
CA ASN A 219 -3.82 -18.68 8.31
C ASN A 219 -3.28 -18.68 6.86
N SER A 220 -4.16 -18.82 5.90
CA SER A 220 -3.81 -18.75 4.49
C SER A 220 -4.86 -17.98 3.72
N ILE A 221 -4.42 -17.36 2.62
CA ILE A 221 -5.28 -16.71 1.66
C ILE A 221 -4.77 -16.99 0.25
N SER A 222 -5.70 -17.24 -0.68
CA SER A 222 -5.38 -17.52 -2.06
C SER A 222 -6.07 -16.52 -2.98
N TYR A 223 -5.33 -16.00 -3.94
CA TYR A 223 -5.79 -15.01 -4.90
C TYR A 223 -5.70 -15.54 -6.34
N PRO A 224 -6.82 -15.71 -7.03
CA PRO A 224 -6.81 -15.95 -8.47
C PRO A 224 -6.26 -14.75 -9.23
N CYS A 225 -5.30 -14.98 -10.13
CA CYS A 225 -4.67 -13.96 -10.95
C CYS A 225 -4.48 -14.50 -12.36
N GLY A 226 -5.45 -14.31 -13.22
CA GLY A 226 -5.46 -14.91 -14.55
C GLY A 226 -5.41 -16.46 -14.46
N ASN A 227 -4.40 -17.06 -15.07
CA ASN A 227 -4.20 -18.51 -15.08
C ASN A 227 -3.46 -19.05 -13.84
N LYS A 228 -3.14 -18.19 -12.86
CA LYS A 228 -2.40 -18.58 -11.67
C LYS A 228 -3.19 -18.29 -10.41
N VAL A 229 -2.87 -19.02 -9.35
CA VAL A 229 -3.35 -18.75 -8.00
C VAL A 229 -2.14 -18.51 -7.13
N PHE A 230 -2.11 -17.36 -6.46
CA PHE A 230 -1.09 -17.03 -5.47
C PHE A 230 -1.63 -17.33 -4.09
N THR A 231 -0.97 -18.22 -3.38
CA THR A 231 -1.33 -18.59 -2.00
C THR A 231 -0.27 -18.05 -1.04
N PHE A 232 -0.73 -17.30 -0.05
CA PHE A 232 0.07 -16.86 1.09
C PHE A 232 -0.38 -17.69 2.29
N LYS A 233 0.53 -18.47 2.81
CA LYS A 233 0.30 -19.37 3.94
C LYS A 233 1.42 -19.16 4.95
N ASP A 234 1.05 -18.94 6.20
CA ASP A 234 1.97 -18.82 7.33
C ASP A 234 3.12 -17.80 7.09
N VAL A 235 2.83 -16.78 6.25
CA VAL A 235 3.75 -15.68 5.97
C VAL A 235 3.86 -14.73 7.13
#